data_b27f94828a5ff57146431f0dea6cd3c3
#
_entry.id   b27f94828a5ff57146431f0dea6cd3c3
#
_cell.length_a   1.000
_cell.length_b   1.000
_cell.length_c   1.000
_cell.angle_alpha   90.00
_cell.angle_beta   90.00
_cell.angle_gamma   90.00
#
_symmetry.space_group_name_H-M   'P 1'
#
loop_
_entity.id
_entity.type
_entity.pdbx_description
1 polymer ?
#
loop_
_entity_poly.entity_id
_entity_poly.type
_entity_poly.pdbx_seq_one_letter_code
_entity_poly.pdbx_strand_id
1 'polypeptide(L)'
;MNRMKRLLCLGLICYFCCLSMIVYGNEKTSPFYLAELKCENLIDPLGIDNVTPHFSWKLKGDGWKGGQTYYEIQVASDSILLVQDKADLWNTGKLKSKTSVMVPYRGKTLTSRSLCYWRVRVWDAKKQISSWSPVARFGVGILDQSQMKGEYIGASVEGGKICAPILRKKVKLTQGETSFLHVNTLGYHEIYINGRKVGEDVLTPAVSHLSKRSLIVTYDITPYLREGENDLLIWLGQGWYKTTTFGAAYEGPLVKAELDVLRNGKWEVVTKTDGSWYGRESGYSDTGTWRALQFGGERVDGRILPRDLSTQALDKMKWTPVVKVNVPDHIASPQMCEINKIHQILQAVSVKKLGESLWLVDMGKVQTGWFEMQMPILPAGHEVIMEYSDNLTKDGEFDKQGESDIYISGGKQGEYFRNKFNHHAFRYVRISNLPQKPETGAMKSLQIYGDYKQTATFECSDADLNAIHQMIQYTMKCLTFSGYMVDCPHLERAGYGGDGNSSTMSLQTMYDVAPTFENWVQTWGDSMREGGSLPHVGPNPGAGGGGPYWCGFFVQAPWRTYVNYNDPRLIEKYYSQMKEWFKYVDKYTVDGLLKRWPDTKYRDWYLGDWLAPMGVDAGNQASVDLVSNCF
;
A
#
# COMPACT_ATOMS: atom_id res chain seq x y z
N MET A 1 40.58 -29.24 -22.33
CA MET A 1 39.46 -29.14 -23.29
C MET A 1 38.20 -28.48 -22.72
N ASN A 2 38.00 -28.35 -21.41
CA ASN A 2 36.80 -27.77 -20.80
C ASN A 2 36.85 -26.26 -20.45
N ARG A 3 37.99 -25.58 -20.58
CA ARG A 3 38.09 -24.11 -20.36
C ARG A 3 37.85 -23.28 -21.64
N MET A 4 38.06 -23.85 -22.79
CA MET A 4 37.89 -23.17 -24.09
C MET A 4 36.41 -23.12 -24.54
N LYS A 5 35.56 -24.05 -24.10
CA LYS A 5 34.13 -24.05 -24.40
C LYS A 5 33.31 -23.03 -23.58
N ARG A 6 33.81 -22.61 -22.40
CA ARG A 6 33.14 -21.58 -21.57
C ARG A 6 33.44 -20.15 -22.04
N LEU A 7 34.55 -19.90 -22.70
CA LEU A 7 34.87 -18.59 -23.29
C LEU A 7 34.13 -18.34 -24.61
N LEU A 8 33.79 -19.38 -25.38
CA LEU A 8 33.00 -19.23 -26.60
C LEU A 8 31.51 -18.92 -26.32
N CYS A 9 30.92 -19.45 -25.24
CA CYS A 9 29.52 -19.13 -24.89
C CYS A 9 29.37 -17.72 -24.32
N LEU A 10 30.33 -17.16 -23.59
CA LEU A 10 30.29 -15.77 -23.13
C LEU A 10 30.54 -14.77 -24.27
N GLY A 11 31.35 -15.13 -25.26
CA GLY A 11 31.57 -14.29 -26.46
C GLY A 11 30.36 -14.19 -27.37
N LEU A 12 29.55 -15.24 -27.50
CA LEU A 12 28.33 -15.23 -28.31
C LEU A 12 27.17 -14.46 -27.66
N ILE A 13 27.06 -14.46 -26.33
CA ILE A 13 26.03 -13.71 -25.60
C ILE A 13 26.32 -12.21 -25.64
N CYS A 14 27.58 -11.78 -25.52
CA CYS A 14 27.98 -10.38 -25.72
C CYS A 14 27.82 -9.91 -27.19
N TYR A 15 28.02 -10.79 -28.17
CA TYR A 15 27.90 -10.43 -29.58
C TYR A 15 26.43 -10.27 -30.03
N PHE A 16 25.49 -11.02 -29.44
CA PHE A 16 24.05 -10.85 -29.67
C PHE A 16 23.48 -9.62 -28.95
N CYS A 17 24.00 -9.21 -27.79
CA CYS A 17 23.63 -7.94 -27.14
C CYS A 17 24.19 -6.70 -27.87
N CYS A 18 25.31 -6.82 -28.57
CA CYS A 18 25.88 -5.72 -29.36
C CYS A 18 25.28 -5.61 -30.76
N LEU A 19 24.71 -6.68 -31.35
CA LEU A 19 24.07 -6.62 -32.67
C LEU A 19 22.62 -6.10 -32.65
N SER A 20 21.99 -6.05 -31.49
CA SER A 20 20.68 -5.38 -31.32
C SER A 20 20.78 -3.85 -31.21
N MET A 21 22.00 -3.27 -31.21
CA MET A 21 22.23 -1.82 -31.21
C MET A 21 22.57 -1.20 -32.57
N ILE A 22 22.58 -1.95 -33.66
CA ILE A 22 23.04 -1.42 -34.99
C ILE A 22 21.91 -1.43 -36.05
N VAL A 23 20.66 -1.33 -35.66
CA VAL A 23 19.58 -0.97 -36.61
C VAL A 23 18.67 0.09 -35.98
N TYR A 24 19.27 1.22 -35.61
CA TYR A 24 18.52 2.47 -35.56
C TYR A 24 19.10 3.40 -36.62
N GLY A 25 18.35 3.49 -37.72
CA GLY A 25 18.57 4.52 -38.71
C GLY A 25 18.61 5.90 -38.02
N ASN A 26 19.32 6.83 -38.64
CA ASN A 26 19.46 8.24 -38.27
C ASN A 26 18.10 8.96 -38.12
N GLU A 27 17.25 8.55 -37.17
CA GLU A 27 16.23 9.43 -36.63
C GLU A 27 16.95 10.47 -35.79
N LYS A 28 16.88 11.73 -36.16
CA LYS A 28 17.29 12.86 -35.34
C LYS A 28 16.63 12.66 -33.98
N THR A 29 17.39 12.24 -32.98
CA THR A 29 16.89 12.09 -31.61
C THR A 29 16.22 13.41 -31.25
N SER A 30 14.94 13.33 -30.93
CA SER A 30 14.20 14.50 -30.48
C SER A 30 14.92 15.07 -29.25
N PRO A 31 15.16 16.39 -29.19
CA PRO A 31 15.84 17.00 -28.05
C PRO A 31 15.05 16.88 -26.73
N PHE A 32 13.86 16.35 -26.77
CA PHE A 32 13.01 16.10 -25.61
C PHE A 32 12.26 14.76 -25.75
N TYR A 33 11.91 14.17 -24.62
CA TYR A 33 11.22 12.89 -24.53
C TYR A 33 10.13 12.92 -23.46
N LEU A 34 9.24 11.95 -23.51
CA LEU A 34 8.14 11.80 -22.56
C LEU A 34 8.47 10.76 -21.51
N ALA A 35 8.16 11.08 -20.27
CA ALA A 35 8.41 10.23 -19.11
C ALA A 35 7.26 10.33 -18.09
N GLU A 36 7.32 9.50 -17.06
CA GLU A 36 6.33 9.49 -16.00
C GLU A 36 4.89 9.39 -16.52
N LEU A 37 4.67 8.40 -17.39
CA LEU A 37 3.35 8.09 -17.93
C LEU A 37 2.50 7.52 -16.80
N LYS A 38 1.32 8.10 -16.60
CA LYS A 38 0.38 7.67 -15.56
C LYS A 38 -1.02 7.48 -16.12
N CYS A 39 -1.70 6.50 -15.59
CA CYS A 39 -3.13 6.28 -15.74
C CYS A 39 -3.76 6.36 -14.36
N GLU A 40 -4.77 7.23 -14.16
CA GLU A 40 -5.38 7.45 -12.84
C GLU A 40 -4.36 7.82 -11.74
N ASN A 41 -3.39 8.66 -12.08
CA ASN A 41 -2.25 9.04 -11.22
C ASN A 41 -1.31 7.89 -10.81
N LEU A 42 -1.52 6.67 -11.28
CA LEU A 42 -0.71 5.47 -11.02
C LEU A 42 0.16 5.08 -12.23
N ILE A 43 1.27 4.39 -11.98
CA ILE A 43 2.15 3.84 -13.02
C ILE A 43 1.72 2.41 -13.31
N ASP A 44 1.41 2.11 -14.56
CA ASP A 44 1.01 0.78 -15.05
C ASP A 44 0.00 0.03 -14.17
N PRO A 45 -1.09 0.69 -13.67
CA PRO A 45 -2.03 0.06 -12.76
C PRO A 45 -2.79 -1.09 -13.43
N LEU A 46 -3.02 -2.18 -12.69
CA LEU A 46 -3.71 -3.36 -13.22
C LEU A 46 -5.15 -3.53 -12.71
N GLY A 47 -5.63 -2.63 -11.88
CA GLY A 47 -6.95 -2.75 -11.31
C GLY A 47 -7.56 -1.38 -11.07
N ILE A 48 -7.78 -0.56 -12.13
CA ILE A 48 -8.44 0.73 -11.94
C ILE A 48 -9.96 0.56 -11.86
N ASP A 49 -10.62 1.48 -11.14
CA ASP A 49 -12.08 1.47 -10.94
C ASP A 49 -12.85 2.31 -11.98
N ASN A 50 -12.17 2.82 -13.01
CA ASN A 50 -12.71 3.76 -13.97
C ASN A 50 -12.63 3.23 -15.42
N VAL A 51 -13.76 3.25 -16.14
CA VAL A 51 -13.85 2.83 -17.56
C VAL A 51 -13.52 3.97 -18.54
N THR A 52 -13.37 5.18 -18.03
CA THR A 52 -12.93 6.37 -18.77
C THR A 52 -11.72 7.00 -18.10
N PRO A 53 -10.59 6.25 -18.01
CA PRO A 53 -9.44 6.68 -17.22
C PRO A 53 -8.80 7.95 -17.75
N HIS A 54 -7.97 8.58 -16.91
CA HIS A 54 -7.25 9.79 -17.23
C HIS A 54 -5.76 9.51 -17.40
N PHE A 55 -5.14 10.12 -18.39
CA PHE A 55 -3.71 9.98 -18.69
C PHE A 55 -2.93 11.24 -18.31
N SER A 56 -1.73 11.03 -17.80
CA SER A 56 -0.80 12.12 -17.51
C SER A 56 0.61 11.74 -17.95
N TRP A 57 1.42 12.73 -18.35
CA TRP A 57 2.81 12.55 -18.75
C TRP A 57 3.63 13.82 -18.50
N LYS A 58 4.94 13.67 -18.38
CA LYS A 58 5.90 14.79 -18.27
C LYS A 58 6.80 14.88 -19.49
N LEU A 59 7.14 16.11 -19.85
CA LEU A 59 8.16 16.40 -20.86
C LEU A 59 9.51 16.55 -20.16
N LYS A 60 10.53 15.85 -20.64
CA LYS A 60 11.92 15.91 -20.13
C LYS A 60 12.91 16.15 -21.25
N GLY A 61 14.09 16.69 -20.91
CA GLY A 61 15.16 17.06 -21.85
C GLY A 61 15.30 18.56 -22.02
N ASP A 62 16.39 18.98 -22.66
CA ASP A 62 16.79 20.39 -22.70
C ASP A 62 16.35 21.12 -23.99
N GLY A 63 15.85 20.39 -24.96
CA GLY A 63 15.62 20.90 -26.31
C GLY A 63 14.24 21.46 -26.62
N TRP A 64 13.25 21.31 -25.71
CA TRP A 64 11.88 21.76 -25.96
C TRP A 64 11.73 23.26 -25.67
N LYS A 65 10.91 23.95 -26.45
CA LYS A 65 10.71 25.40 -26.37
C LYS A 65 9.22 25.75 -26.30
N GLY A 66 8.85 26.50 -25.25
CA GLY A 66 7.52 27.11 -25.15
C GLY A 66 6.37 26.15 -24.79
N GLY A 67 6.67 24.95 -24.28
CA GLY A 67 5.67 23.98 -23.83
C GLY A 67 5.01 23.20 -24.96
N GLN A 68 4.17 22.24 -24.57
CA GLN A 68 3.34 21.44 -25.46
C GLN A 68 2.25 22.28 -26.11
N THR A 69 2.03 22.07 -27.41
CA THR A 69 0.94 22.72 -28.16
C THR A 69 -0.04 21.73 -28.78
N TYR A 70 0.42 20.50 -29.05
CA TYR A 70 -0.41 19.37 -29.51
C TYR A 70 0.07 18.10 -28.83
N TYR A 71 -0.83 17.13 -28.74
CA TYR A 71 -0.50 15.75 -28.41
C TYR A 71 -1.20 14.79 -29.37
N GLU A 72 -0.73 13.55 -29.37
CA GLU A 72 -1.42 12.40 -29.97
C GLU A 72 -1.29 11.23 -29.02
N ILE A 73 -2.44 10.63 -28.63
CA ILE A 73 -2.52 9.45 -27.78
C ILE A 73 -3.04 8.29 -28.60
N GLN A 74 -2.43 7.14 -28.43
CA GLN A 74 -2.90 5.87 -28.96
C GLN A 74 -3.12 4.88 -27.82
N VAL A 75 -4.25 4.18 -27.85
CA VAL A 75 -4.59 3.11 -26.90
C VAL A 75 -5.00 1.87 -27.69
N ALA A 76 -4.47 0.72 -27.31
CA ALA A 76 -4.74 -0.55 -27.96
C ALA A 76 -4.96 -1.69 -26.96
N SER A 77 -5.63 -2.74 -27.41
CA SER A 77 -5.83 -3.98 -26.65
C SER A 77 -4.59 -4.87 -26.57
N ASP A 78 -3.60 -4.61 -27.43
CA ASP A 78 -2.32 -5.31 -27.48
C ASP A 78 -1.19 -4.32 -27.81
N SER A 79 -0.06 -4.45 -27.15
CA SER A 79 1.13 -3.61 -27.38
C SER A 79 1.67 -3.69 -28.80
N ILE A 80 1.53 -4.84 -29.47
CA ILE A 80 1.95 -5.05 -30.86
C ILE A 80 1.18 -4.13 -31.81
N LEU A 81 -0.09 -3.89 -31.55
CA LEU A 81 -0.92 -3.00 -32.37
C LEU A 81 -0.39 -1.55 -32.34
N LEU A 82 0.15 -1.11 -31.20
CA LEU A 82 0.78 0.21 -31.10
C LEU A 82 2.06 0.28 -31.95
N VAL A 83 2.89 -0.77 -31.92
CA VAL A 83 4.12 -0.82 -32.74
C VAL A 83 3.79 -0.75 -34.23
N GLN A 84 2.68 -1.38 -34.65
CA GLN A 84 2.17 -1.38 -36.00
C GLN A 84 1.38 -0.11 -36.39
N ASP A 85 1.25 0.86 -35.51
CA ASP A 85 0.41 2.07 -35.64
C ASP A 85 -1.07 1.77 -35.93
N LYS A 86 -1.59 0.69 -35.35
CA LYS A 86 -2.96 0.16 -35.52
C LYS A 86 -3.74 0.18 -34.19
N ALA A 87 -3.74 1.31 -33.49
CA ALA A 87 -4.48 1.46 -32.24
C ALA A 87 -5.98 1.17 -32.47
N ASP A 88 -6.50 0.11 -31.82
CA ASP A 88 -7.85 -0.40 -32.03
C ASP A 88 -8.87 0.14 -31.02
N LEU A 89 -8.42 0.71 -29.88
CA LEU A 89 -9.28 1.24 -28.83
C LEU A 89 -9.44 2.76 -28.93
N TRP A 90 -8.36 3.50 -29.14
CA TRP A 90 -8.40 4.96 -29.25
C TRP A 90 -7.19 5.50 -30.00
N ASN A 91 -7.43 6.45 -30.89
CA ASN A 91 -6.41 7.28 -31.51
C ASN A 91 -6.96 8.71 -31.62
N THR A 92 -6.33 9.65 -30.93
CA THR A 92 -6.75 11.06 -30.97
C THR A 92 -6.38 11.75 -32.29
N GLY A 93 -5.44 11.16 -33.05
CA GLY A 93 -4.71 11.94 -34.04
C GLY A 93 -3.99 13.13 -33.37
N LYS A 94 -3.48 14.04 -34.19
CA LYS A 94 -2.84 15.28 -33.72
C LYS A 94 -3.89 16.26 -33.17
N LEU A 95 -4.02 16.33 -31.82
CA LEU A 95 -4.99 17.18 -31.13
C LEU A 95 -4.30 18.43 -30.57
N LYS A 96 -4.87 19.62 -30.83
CA LYS A 96 -4.37 20.89 -30.28
C LYS A 96 -4.73 21.01 -28.80
N SER A 97 -3.73 20.91 -27.94
CA SER A 97 -3.89 21.05 -26.48
C SER A 97 -2.54 21.27 -25.81
N LYS A 98 -2.54 22.06 -24.75
CA LYS A 98 -1.40 22.23 -23.83
C LYS A 98 -1.46 21.30 -22.62
N THR A 99 -2.59 20.59 -22.44
CA THR A 99 -2.83 19.71 -21.30
C THR A 99 -2.00 18.44 -21.41
N SER A 100 -1.31 18.10 -20.33
CA SER A 100 -0.53 16.86 -20.17
C SER A 100 -0.85 16.14 -18.85
N VAL A 101 -1.87 16.61 -18.14
CA VAL A 101 -2.29 16.10 -16.85
C VAL A 101 -3.79 15.84 -16.89
N MET A 102 -4.22 14.68 -16.40
CA MET A 102 -5.62 14.27 -16.31
C MET A 102 -6.40 14.37 -17.63
N VAL A 103 -5.78 13.92 -18.73
CA VAL A 103 -6.41 13.87 -20.06
C VAL A 103 -7.38 12.69 -20.12
N PRO A 104 -8.71 12.92 -20.26
CA PRO A 104 -9.68 11.85 -20.21
C PRO A 104 -9.62 10.95 -21.46
N TYR A 105 -9.72 9.66 -21.25
CA TYR A 105 -9.93 8.66 -22.28
C TYR A 105 -11.29 8.86 -22.96
N ARG A 106 -11.32 8.86 -24.29
CA ARG A 106 -12.55 9.03 -25.11
C ARG A 106 -12.62 8.01 -26.24
N GLY A 107 -12.03 6.85 -26.02
CA GLY A 107 -12.05 5.75 -27.00
C GLY A 107 -13.25 4.82 -26.85
N LYS A 108 -13.10 3.60 -27.32
CA LYS A 108 -14.13 2.55 -27.17
C LYS A 108 -14.38 2.25 -25.69
N THR A 109 -15.62 1.90 -25.37
CA THR A 109 -16.03 1.54 -23.99
C THR A 109 -15.16 0.41 -23.44
N LEU A 110 -14.57 0.66 -22.27
CA LEU A 110 -13.85 -0.33 -21.51
C LEU A 110 -14.80 -1.04 -20.53
N THR A 111 -14.45 -2.25 -20.15
CA THR A 111 -15.21 -3.07 -19.20
C THR A 111 -14.29 -3.66 -18.15
N SER A 112 -14.85 -4.25 -17.10
CA SER A 112 -14.06 -5.04 -16.13
C SER A 112 -13.11 -5.98 -16.84
N ARG A 113 -11.89 -6.10 -16.34
CA ARG A 113 -10.79 -6.93 -16.89
C ARG A 113 -10.21 -6.45 -18.22
N SER A 114 -10.60 -5.30 -18.77
CA SER A 114 -9.94 -4.75 -19.97
C SER A 114 -8.46 -4.50 -19.67
N LEU A 115 -7.56 -5.14 -20.42
CA LEU A 115 -6.13 -4.86 -20.41
C LEU A 115 -5.81 -3.98 -21.63
N CYS A 116 -5.19 -2.84 -21.39
CA CYS A 116 -4.93 -1.83 -22.40
C CYS A 116 -3.47 -1.39 -22.37
N TYR A 117 -2.96 -1.02 -23.53
CA TYR A 117 -1.64 -0.44 -23.72
C TYR A 117 -1.79 0.93 -24.35
N TRP A 118 -0.92 1.87 -23.99
CA TRP A 118 -0.99 3.21 -24.53
C TRP A 118 0.37 3.86 -24.68
N ARG A 119 0.42 4.84 -25.58
CA ARG A 119 1.58 5.69 -25.81
C ARG A 119 1.13 7.08 -26.21
N VAL A 120 2.02 8.06 -26.07
CA VAL A 120 1.75 9.45 -26.40
C VAL A 120 2.95 10.07 -27.10
N ARG A 121 2.71 11.02 -27.99
CA ARG A 121 3.73 11.93 -28.54
C ARG A 121 3.19 13.35 -28.55
N VAL A 122 4.09 14.33 -28.55
CA VAL A 122 3.71 15.74 -28.41
C VAL A 122 4.45 16.61 -29.42
N TRP A 123 3.92 17.81 -29.65
CA TRP A 123 4.55 18.87 -30.42
C TRP A 123 4.74 20.08 -29.52
N ASP A 124 5.93 20.69 -29.59
CA ASP A 124 6.24 21.92 -28.88
C ASP A 124 5.72 23.18 -29.64
N ALA A 125 5.99 24.39 -29.11
CA ALA A 125 5.59 25.64 -29.72
C ALA A 125 6.29 25.94 -31.05
N LYS A 126 7.44 25.32 -31.33
CA LYS A 126 8.15 25.38 -32.62
C LYS A 126 7.73 24.26 -33.57
N LYS A 127 6.69 23.50 -33.25
CA LYS A 127 6.20 22.34 -34.00
C LYS A 127 7.21 21.19 -34.11
N GLN A 128 8.22 21.13 -33.24
CA GLN A 128 9.08 19.96 -33.11
C GLN A 128 8.27 18.82 -32.50
N ILE A 129 8.43 17.61 -33.04
CA ILE A 129 7.73 16.43 -32.57
C ILE A 129 8.64 15.60 -31.69
N SER A 130 8.10 15.07 -30.57
CA SER A 130 8.79 14.06 -29.80
C SER A 130 8.77 12.70 -30.50
N SER A 131 9.68 11.80 -30.15
CA SER A 131 9.44 10.37 -30.35
C SER A 131 8.18 9.95 -29.60
N TRP A 132 7.59 8.81 -29.98
CA TRP A 132 6.59 8.17 -29.12
C TRP A 132 7.18 7.88 -27.75
N SER A 133 6.38 8.03 -26.71
CA SER A 133 6.75 7.57 -25.38
C SER A 133 7.02 6.05 -25.38
N PRO A 134 7.71 5.50 -24.37
CA PRO A 134 7.59 4.08 -24.06
C PRO A 134 6.12 3.67 -24.01
N VAL A 135 5.82 2.41 -24.35
CA VAL A 135 4.47 1.86 -24.19
C VAL A 135 4.23 1.63 -22.69
N ALA A 136 3.17 2.24 -22.17
CA ALA A 136 2.65 2.02 -20.84
C ALA A 136 1.40 1.14 -20.91
N ARG A 137 0.99 0.53 -19.78
CA ARG A 137 -0.21 -0.30 -19.71
C ARG A 137 -1.15 0.14 -18.60
N PHE A 138 -2.39 -0.27 -18.68
CA PHE A 138 -3.32 -0.23 -17.56
C PHE A 138 -4.36 -1.35 -17.70
N GLY A 139 -4.93 -1.78 -16.59
CA GLY A 139 -6.00 -2.75 -16.56
C GLY A 139 -7.20 -2.23 -15.77
N VAL A 140 -8.40 -2.38 -16.30
CA VAL A 140 -9.63 -2.14 -15.55
C VAL A 140 -9.87 -3.31 -14.60
N GLY A 141 -10.06 -3.02 -13.32
CA GLY A 141 -10.31 -4.01 -12.29
C GLY A 141 -11.70 -4.63 -12.39
N ILE A 142 -12.09 -5.34 -11.35
CA ILE A 142 -13.45 -5.88 -11.23
C ILE A 142 -14.34 -4.78 -10.66
N LEU A 143 -15.16 -4.18 -11.51
CA LEU A 143 -15.99 -3.02 -11.17
C LEU A 143 -17.29 -3.43 -10.46
N ASP A 144 -17.81 -4.60 -10.78
CA ASP A 144 -18.98 -5.19 -10.14
C ASP A 144 -18.56 -6.46 -9.40
N GLN A 145 -18.66 -6.41 -8.08
CA GLN A 145 -18.27 -7.53 -7.20
C GLN A 145 -19.00 -8.85 -7.52
N SER A 146 -20.17 -8.80 -8.15
CA SER A 146 -20.91 -9.98 -8.61
C SER A 146 -20.19 -10.75 -9.71
N GLN A 147 -19.26 -10.09 -10.42
CA GLN A 147 -18.43 -10.71 -11.46
C GLN A 147 -17.31 -11.58 -10.88
N MET A 148 -16.97 -11.42 -9.61
CA MET A 148 -15.99 -12.23 -8.90
C MET A 148 -16.69 -13.47 -8.31
N LYS A 149 -16.46 -14.63 -8.92
CA LYS A 149 -17.20 -15.88 -8.65
C LYS A 149 -16.64 -16.71 -7.50
N GLY A 150 -15.51 -16.34 -6.91
CA GLY A 150 -14.96 -17.00 -5.72
C GLY A 150 -15.88 -16.87 -4.50
N GLU A 151 -15.65 -17.71 -3.50
CA GLU A 151 -16.27 -17.64 -2.18
C GLU A 151 -15.23 -17.13 -1.17
N TYR A 152 -15.65 -16.51 -0.06
CA TYR A 152 -14.73 -16.23 1.02
C TYR A 152 -14.37 -17.53 1.72
N ILE A 153 -13.06 -17.75 1.86
CA ILE A 153 -12.50 -18.91 2.54
C ILE A 153 -11.52 -18.48 3.63
N GLY A 154 -11.43 -19.29 4.68
CA GLY A 154 -10.46 -19.18 5.76
C GLY A 154 -9.90 -20.53 6.13
N ALA A 155 -8.81 -20.58 6.88
CA ALA A 155 -8.26 -21.85 7.35
C ALA A 155 -8.97 -22.34 8.60
N SER A 156 -9.23 -23.63 8.68
CA SER A 156 -9.77 -24.28 9.86
C SER A 156 -8.65 -24.97 10.63
N VAL A 157 -8.68 -24.83 11.98
CA VAL A 157 -7.88 -25.64 12.90
C VAL A 157 -8.79 -26.23 13.98
N GLU A 158 -8.55 -27.46 14.36
CA GLU A 158 -9.15 -28.02 15.57
C GLU A 158 -8.69 -27.19 16.78
N GLY A 159 -9.63 -26.50 17.41
CA GLY A 159 -9.43 -25.83 18.70
C GLY A 159 -9.03 -24.37 18.68
N GLY A 160 -9.11 -23.63 17.56
CA GLY A 160 -8.80 -22.22 17.66
C GLY A 160 -8.72 -21.39 16.39
N LYS A 161 -8.41 -20.13 16.59
CA LYS A 161 -8.19 -19.09 15.61
C LYS A 161 -6.81 -19.23 14.95
N ILE A 162 -6.73 -19.26 13.61
CA ILE A 162 -5.47 -19.08 12.91
C ILE A 162 -5.36 -17.63 12.44
N CYS A 163 -4.45 -16.87 13.06
CA CYS A 163 -4.25 -15.45 12.75
C CYS A 163 -3.56 -15.22 11.39
N ALA A 164 -2.66 -16.11 11.00
CA ALA A 164 -1.88 -15.96 9.78
C ALA A 164 -1.74 -17.28 9.00
N PRO A 165 -2.84 -17.82 8.43
CA PRO A 165 -2.80 -19.07 7.69
C PRO A 165 -2.13 -18.92 6.34
N ILE A 166 -1.60 -20.06 5.82
CA ILE A 166 -1.25 -20.22 4.41
C ILE A 166 -2.36 -21.04 3.75
N LEU A 167 -2.95 -20.51 2.69
CA LEU A 167 -3.89 -21.23 1.84
C LEU A 167 -3.19 -21.68 0.56
N ARG A 168 -3.50 -22.87 0.08
CA ARG A 168 -2.84 -23.50 -1.07
C ARG A 168 -3.82 -24.06 -2.08
N LYS A 169 -3.52 -23.84 -3.37
CA LYS A 169 -4.18 -24.45 -4.50
C LYS A 169 -3.16 -24.85 -5.56
N LYS A 170 -3.26 -26.06 -6.08
CA LYS A 170 -2.54 -26.48 -7.28
C LYS A 170 -3.42 -26.23 -8.51
N VAL A 171 -2.82 -25.63 -9.54
CA VAL A 171 -3.52 -25.27 -10.78
C VAL A 171 -2.66 -25.59 -11.99
N LYS A 172 -3.26 -26.13 -13.05
CA LYS A 172 -2.56 -26.37 -14.31
C LYS A 172 -2.70 -25.16 -15.23
N LEU A 173 -1.56 -24.61 -15.64
CA LEU A 173 -1.46 -23.42 -16.48
C LEU A 173 -0.42 -23.64 -17.57
N THR A 174 -0.52 -22.87 -18.66
CA THR A 174 0.45 -22.83 -19.74
C THR A 174 1.42 -21.66 -19.50
N GLN A 175 2.71 -21.90 -19.66
CA GLN A 175 3.72 -20.85 -19.52
C GLN A 175 3.51 -19.76 -20.57
N GLY A 176 3.58 -18.49 -20.14
CA GLY A 176 3.48 -17.33 -21.03
C GLY A 176 2.07 -16.87 -21.34
N GLU A 177 1.01 -17.58 -20.93
CA GLU A 177 -0.36 -17.05 -20.99
C GLU A 177 -0.52 -15.89 -20.02
N THR A 178 -0.97 -14.73 -20.51
CA THR A 178 -1.27 -13.58 -19.65
C THR A 178 -2.27 -13.97 -18.58
N SER A 179 -1.87 -13.88 -17.33
CA SER A 179 -2.63 -14.40 -16.20
C SER A 179 -2.68 -13.41 -15.06
N PHE A 180 -3.88 -13.09 -14.62
CA PHE A 180 -4.13 -12.16 -13.52
C PHE A 180 -4.80 -12.86 -12.35
N LEU A 181 -4.36 -12.51 -11.15
CA LEU A 181 -4.98 -12.94 -9.90
C LEU A 181 -5.62 -11.74 -9.23
N HIS A 182 -6.93 -11.79 -9.07
CA HIS A 182 -7.72 -10.80 -8.34
C HIS A 182 -7.94 -11.27 -6.91
N VAL A 183 -7.53 -10.48 -5.94
CA VAL A 183 -7.54 -10.86 -4.52
C VAL A 183 -8.29 -9.82 -3.71
N ASN A 184 -9.35 -10.25 -3.04
CA ASN A 184 -10.10 -9.47 -2.06
C ASN A 184 -9.92 -10.11 -0.68
N THR A 185 -9.23 -9.41 0.22
CA THR A 185 -8.89 -9.95 1.54
C THR A 185 -9.53 -9.13 2.64
N LEU A 186 -10.09 -9.81 3.62
CA LEU A 186 -10.45 -9.27 4.92
C LEU A 186 -9.30 -9.59 5.87
N GLY A 187 -8.40 -8.62 6.02
CA GLY A 187 -7.08 -8.75 6.61
C GLY A 187 -5.99 -8.39 5.60
N TYR A 188 -4.78 -8.89 5.82
CA TYR A 188 -3.65 -8.74 4.90
C TYR A 188 -3.36 -10.01 4.11
N HIS A 189 -2.65 -9.89 2.99
CA HIS A 189 -2.17 -11.06 2.24
C HIS A 189 -0.79 -10.83 1.62
N GLU A 190 -0.10 -11.93 1.38
CA GLU A 190 1.01 -12.05 0.43
C GLU A 190 0.75 -13.23 -0.50
N ILE A 191 1.08 -13.06 -1.79
CA ILE A 191 0.88 -14.07 -2.82
C ILE A 191 2.21 -14.73 -3.18
N TYR A 192 2.20 -16.05 -3.33
CA TYR A 192 3.37 -16.80 -3.80
C TYR A 192 2.95 -17.76 -4.91
N ILE A 193 3.73 -17.80 -5.97
CA ILE A 193 3.59 -18.76 -7.08
C ILE A 193 4.89 -19.56 -7.18
N ASN A 194 4.77 -20.89 -7.10
CA ASN A 194 5.92 -21.79 -7.19
C ASN A 194 7.05 -21.44 -6.20
N GLY A 195 6.70 -21.01 -4.99
CA GLY A 195 7.64 -20.59 -3.95
C GLY A 195 8.21 -19.18 -4.08
N ARG A 196 7.88 -18.44 -5.14
CA ARG A 196 8.32 -17.05 -5.36
C ARG A 196 7.22 -16.08 -4.95
N LYS A 197 7.56 -15.07 -4.15
CA LYS A 197 6.63 -13.98 -3.83
C LYS A 197 6.26 -13.20 -5.10
N VAL A 198 4.97 -12.92 -5.27
CA VAL A 198 4.46 -12.08 -6.34
C VAL A 198 4.46 -10.63 -5.87
N GLY A 199 5.07 -9.74 -6.68
CA GLY A 199 5.17 -8.33 -6.34
C GLY A 199 6.16 -8.02 -5.20
N GLU A 200 6.23 -6.75 -4.85
CA GLU A 200 7.09 -6.22 -3.77
C GLU A 200 6.27 -5.65 -2.62
N ASP A 201 4.96 -5.67 -2.76
CA ASP A 201 4.01 -5.14 -1.79
C ASP A 201 4.07 -5.89 -0.46
N VAL A 202 3.89 -5.13 0.62
CA VAL A 202 3.81 -5.62 2.00
C VAL A 202 2.64 -4.95 2.70
N LEU A 203 2.09 -5.59 3.74
CA LEU A 203 0.92 -5.07 4.46
C LEU A 203 -0.23 -4.67 3.50
N THR A 204 -0.52 -5.53 2.55
CA THR A 204 -1.52 -5.38 1.48
C THR A 204 -2.79 -6.17 1.82
N PRO A 205 -3.99 -5.64 1.52
CA PRO A 205 -4.33 -4.40 0.83
C PRO A 205 -4.13 -3.14 1.68
N ALA A 206 -4.29 -1.98 1.05
CA ALA A 206 -4.37 -0.70 1.73
C ALA A 206 -5.54 -0.67 2.73
N VAL A 207 -5.48 0.26 3.67
CA VAL A 207 -6.52 0.40 4.67
C VAL A 207 -7.85 0.86 4.04
N SER A 208 -8.97 0.30 4.52
CA SER A 208 -10.33 0.67 4.14
C SER A 208 -11.25 0.67 5.36
N HIS A 209 -12.46 1.19 5.20
CA HIS A 209 -13.50 1.09 6.21
C HIS A 209 -14.15 -0.30 6.15
N LEU A 210 -13.53 -1.31 6.78
CA LEU A 210 -13.85 -2.72 6.57
C LEU A 210 -15.33 -3.11 6.81
N SER A 211 -16.09 -2.38 7.65
CA SER A 211 -17.53 -2.64 7.79
C SER A 211 -18.36 -2.14 6.61
N LYS A 212 -17.78 -1.41 5.67
CA LYS A 212 -18.42 -0.84 4.48
C LYS A 212 -17.78 -1.32 3.19
N ARG A 213 -16.45 -1.42 3.17
CA ARG A 213 -15.66 -1.64 1.96
C ARG A 213 -14.46 -2.55 2.21
N SER A 214 -14.23 -3.47 1.28
CA SER A 214 -12.96 -4.18 1.10
C SER A 214 -12.33 -3.85 -0.26
N LEU A 215 -11.02 -4.00 -0.38
CA LEU A 215 -10.29 -3.65 -1.59
C LEU A 215 -9.90 -4.90 -2.37
N ILE A 216 -10.00 -4.83 -3.71
CA ILE A 216 -9.54 -5.87 -4.63
C ILE A 216 -8.20 -5.44 -5.18
N VAL A 217 -7.17 -6.27 -4.99
CA VAL A 217 -5.84 -6.08 -5.57
C VAL A 217 -5.67 -7.04 -6.74
N THR A 218 -5.20 -6.53 -7.88
CA THR A 218 -4.96 -7.33 -9.09
C THR A 218 -3.47 -7.50 -9.32
N TYR A 219 -3.02 -8.75 -9.45
CA TYR A 219 -1.64 -9.14 -9.67
C TYR A 219 -1.44 -9.73 -11.06
N ASP A 220 -0.39 -9.29 -11.78
CA ASP A 220 0.12 -9.98 -12.94
C ASP A 220 1.01 -11.15 -12.48
N ILE A 221 0.49 -12.36 -12.58
CA ILE A 221 1.22 -13.57 -12.18
C ILE A 221 1.93 -14.25 -13.35
N THR A 222 1.77 -13.74 -14.58
CA THR A 222 2.37 -14.30 -15.80
C THR A 222 3.85 -14.64 -15.68
N PRO A 223 4.73 -13.77 -15.10
CA PRO A 223 6.17 -14.04 -15.00
C PRO A 223 6.55 -15.13 -14.00
N TYR A 224 5.61 -15.61 -13.20
CA TYR A 224 5.83 -16.60 -12.13
C TYR A 224 5.38 -18.00 -12.55
N LEU A 225 4.65 -18.11 -13.66
CA LEU A 225 4.08 -19.37 -14.14
C LEU A 225 5.12 -20.25 -14.83
N ARG A 226 4.91 -21.56 -14.72
CA ARG A 226 5.59 -22.61 -15.48
C ARG A 226 4.58 -23.46 -16.23
N GLU A 227 5.05 -24.21 -17.22
CA GLU A 227 4.23 -25.19 -17.92
C GLU A 227 3.76 -26.29 -16.97
N GLY A 228 2.46 -26.59 -17.01
CA GLY A 228 1.84 -27.65 -16.22
C GLY A 228 1.38 -27.20 -14.83
N GLU A 229 1.66 -28.00 -13.82
CA GLU A 229 1.18 -27.77 -12.45
C GLU A 229 1.95 -26.62 -11.77
N ASN A 230 1.20 -25.64 -11.25
CA ASN A 230 1.70 -24.51 -10.48
C ASN A 230 1.11 -24.52 -9.07
N ASP A 231 1.92 -24.18 -8.07
CA ASP A 231 1.47 -23.96 -6.70
C ASP A 231 1.12 -22.49 -6.50
N LEU A 232 -0.14 -22.22 -6.16
CA LEU A 232 -0.64 -20.92 -5.75
C LEU A 232 -0.80 -20.92 -4.23
N LEU A 233 -0.11 -20.01 -3.55
CA LEU A 233 -0.24 -19.78 -2.11
C LEU A 233 -0.77 -18.37 -1.86
N ILE A 234 -1.70 -18.27 -0.92
CA ILE A 234 -2.16 -17.02 -0.33
C ILE A 234 -1.84 -17.09 1.16
N TRP A 235 -0.88 -16.29 1.60
CA TRP A 235 -0.53 -16.17 3.00
C TRP A 235 -1.27 -15.00 3.59
N LEU A 236 -2.16 -15.26 4.55
CA LEU A 236 -3.03 -14.24 5.14
C LEU A 236 -2.47 -13.72 6.46
N GLY A 237 -2.83 -12.49 6.80
CA GLY A 237 -2.60 -11.85 8.09
C GLY A 237 -3.86 -11.19 8.61
N GLN A 238 -4.01 -11.12 9.94
CA GLN A 238 -5.20 -10.57 10.59
C GLN A 238 -5.40 -9.08 10.27
N GLY A 239 -4.37 -8.26 10.47
CA GLY A 239 -4.47 -6.81 10.28
C GLY A 239 -5.67 -6.19 11.01
N TRP A 240 -6.34 -5.27 10.35
CA TRP A 240 -7.51 -4.58 10.88
C TRP A 240 -8.81 -5.40 10.89
N TYR A 241 -8.81 -6.61 10.35
CA TYR A 241 -10.01 -7.44 10.33
C TYR A 241 -10.39 -7.93 11.72
N LYS A 242 -11.67 -7.73 12.08
CA LYS A 242 -12.30 -8.24 13.32
C LYS A 242 -13.73 -8.64 13.04
N THR A 243 -14.18 -9.75 13.62
CA THR A 243 -15.57 -10.21 13.54
C THR A 243 -16.54 -9.15 14.05
N THR A 244 -16.21 -8.48 15.15
CA THR A 244 -17.03 -7.42 15.76
C THR A 244 -17.18 -6.19 14.88
N THR A 245 -16.23 -5.94 13.99
CA THR A 245 -16.26 -4.79 13.07
C THR A 245 -16.94 -5.15 11.76
N PHE A 246 -16.69 -6.36 11.26
CA PHE A 246 -17.17 -6.78 9.94
C PHE A 246 -18.45 -7.60 9.99
N GLY A 247 -18.70 -8.30 11.10
CA GLY A 247 -19.91 -9.10 11.31
C GLY A 247 -19.89 -10.52 10.72
N ALA A 248 -18.79 -10.94 10.08
CA ALA A 248 -18.65 -12.32 9.65
C ALA A 248 -18.40 -13.24 10.86
N ALA A 249 -19.10 -14.36 10.93
CA ALA A 249 -18.97 -15.32 12.04
C ALA A 249 -17.70 -16.19 11.90
N TYR A 250 -16.53 -15.55 11.75
CA TYR A 250 -15.24 -16.21 11.62
C TYR A 250 -14.13 -15.31 12.12
N GLU A 251 -13.31 -15.77 13.04
CA GLU A 251 -12.32 -14.93 13.73
C GLU A 251 -11.01 -14.71 12.99
N GLY A 252 -10.63 -15.58 12.07
CA GLY A 252 -9.40 -15.46 11.27
C GLY A 252 -9.58 -14.58 10.04
N PRO A 253 -8.48 -14.22 9.36
CA PRO A 253 -8.56 -13.48 8.10
C PRO A 253 -9.21 -14.33 7.00
N LEU A 254 -9.89 -13.67 6.08
CA LEU A 254 -10.63 -14.28 4.98
C LEU A 254 -10.15 -13.78 3.64
N VAL A 255 -10.26 -14.61 2.60
CA VAL A 255 -9.95 -14.22 1.23
C VAL A 255 -10.98 -14.75 0.24
N LYS A 256 -11.32 -13.90 -0.74
CA LYS A 256 -12.00 -14.22 -1.98
C LYS A 256 -11.08 -13.91 -3.14
N ALA A 257 -10.71 -14.89 -3.94
CA ALA A 257 -9.77 -14.70 -5.04
C ALA A 257 -10.21 -15.44 -6.30
N GLU A 258 -9.77 -14.92 -7.45
CA GLU A 258 -10.06 -15.50 -8.77
C GLU A 258 -8.84 -15.32 -9.67
N LEU A 259 -8.44 -16.37 -10.38
CA LEU A 259 -7.36 -16.40 -11.34
C LEU A 259 -7.94 -16.48 -12.74
N ASP A 260 -7.67 -15.45 -13.52
CA ASP A 260 -8.11 -15.30 -14.90
C ASP A 260 -6.92 -15.44 -15.85
N VAL A 261 -7.15 -16.09 -16.99
CA VAL A 261 -6.16 -16.25 -18.07
C VAL A 261 -6.75 -15.67 -19.36
N LEU A 262 -5.94 -14.88 -20.06
CA LEU A 262 -6.32 -14.30 -21.34
C LEU A 262 -6.04 -15.28 -22.47
N ARG A 263 -7.11 -15.84 -23.08
CA ARG A 263 -7.05 -16.78 -24.20
C ARG A 263 -7.89 -16.27 -25.36
N ASN A 264 -7.29 -16.20 -26.54
CA ASN A 264 -8.00 -15.75 -27.76
C ASN A 264 -8.73 -14.39 -27.57
N GLY A 265 -8.12 -13.47 -26.81
CA GLY A 265 -8.69 -12.15 -26.53
C GLY A 265 -9.84 -12.15 -25.51
N LYS A 266 -10.07 -13.26 -24.81
CA LYS A 266 -11.10 -13.38 -23.76
C LYS A 266 -10.49 -13.84 -22.45
N TRP A 267 -10.96 -13.28 -21.35
CA TRP A 267 -10.62 -13.73 -20.01
C TRP A 267 -11.43 -14.97 -19.61
N GLU A 268 -10.74 -15.98 -19.16
CA GLU A 268 -11.31 -17.24 -18.67
C GLU A 268 -10.90 -17.45 -17.22
N VAL A 269 -11.87 -17.69 -16.35
CA VAL A 269 -11.63 -18.05 -14.94
C VAL A 269 -11.10 -19.47 -14.88
N VAL A 270 -9.83 -19.65 -14.50
CA VAL A 270 -9.20 -20.96 -14.40
C VAL A 270 -9.35 -21.55 -13.01
N THR A 271 -9.24 -20.73 -11.98
CA THR A 271 -9.49 -21.14 -10.59
C THR A 271 -10.02 -19.99 -9.77
N LYS A 272 -10.72 -20.32 -8.70
CA LYS A 272 -11.26 -19.36 -7.74
C LYS A 272 -11.21 -19.96 -6.33
N THR A 273 -11.38 -19.13 -5.33
CA THR A 273 -11.51 -19.61 -3.95
C THR A 273 -12.84 -20.34 -3.77
N ASP A 274 -12.74 -21.57 -3.28
CA ASP A 274 -13.85 -22.46 -2.96
C ASP A 274 -13.40 -23.57 -1.99
N GLY A 275 -14.26 -24.52 -1.68
CA GLY A 275 -13.96 -25.64 -0.78
C GLY A 275 -12.87 -26.62 -1.27
N SER A 276 -12.30 -26.44 -2.45
CA SER A 276 -11.21 -27.28 -2.98
C SER A 276 -9.81 -26.79 -2.62
N TRP A 277 -9.71 -25.70 -1.86
CA TRP A 277 -8.47 -25.19 -1.31
C TRP A 277 -8.11 -25.90 -0.01
N TYR A 278 -6.85 -25.81 0.33
CA TYR A 278 -6.30 -26.32 1.58
C TYR A 278 -5.63 -25.21 2.37
N GLY A 279 -5.65 -25.30 3.69
CA GLY A 279 -5.05 -24.35 4.59
C GLY A 279 -4.18 -25.02 5.65
N ARG A 280 -3.26 -24.23 6.25
CA ARG A 280 -2.47 -24.62 7.41
C ARG A 280 -2.03 -23.42 8.21
N GLU A 281 -1.63 -23.67 9.46
CA GLU A 281 -0.89 -22.68 10.25
C GLU A 281 0.47 -22.37 9.62
N SER A 282 0.86 -21.11 9.68
CA SER A 282 2.17 -20.67 9.20
C SER A 282 3.25 -20.59 10.27
N GLY A 283 2.86 -20.57 11.54
CA GLY A 283 3.74 -20.26 12.67
C GLY A 283 3.70 -18.79 13.09
N TYR A 284 3.07 -17.90 12.32
CA TYR A 284 2.80 -16.51 12.73
C TYR A 284 1.47 -16.42 13.48
N SER A 285 1.45 -15.63 14.55
CA SER A 285 0.23 -15.23 15.25
C SER A 285 0.42 -13.85 15.87
N ASP A 286 -0.67 -13.12 16.09
CA ASP A 286 -0.63 -11.80 16.72
C ASP A 286 -0.53 -11.93 18.26
N THR A 287 0.22 -11.02 18.89
CA THR A 287 0.28 -10.89 20.36
C THR A 287 -0.64 -9.78 20.88
N GLY A 288 -1.16 -8.93 20.02
CA GLY A 288 -2.03 -7.79 20.34
C GLY A 288 -3.47 -7.94 19.91
N THR A 289 -4.20 -6.84 19.98
CA THR A 289 -5.63 -6.78 19.66
C THR A 289 -5.97 -5.80 18.55
N TRP A 290 -4.98 -5.23 17.88
CA TRP A 290 -5.16 -4.21 16.83
C TRP A 290 -6.09 -3.06 17.25
N ARG A 291 -5.79 -2.45 18.37
CA ARG A 291 -6.41 -1.23 18.90
C ARG A 291 -5.32 -0.32 19.44
N ALA A 292 -5.65 0.95 19.57
CA ALA A 292 -4.76 1.93 20.18
C ALA A 292 -4.14 1.41 21.49
N LEU A 293 -2.84 1.57 21.64
CA LEU A 293 -2.01 1.12 22.77
C LEU A 293 -1.95 -0.42 22.97
N GLN A 294 -2.48 -1.21 22.04
CA GLN A 294 -2.58 -2.67 22.17
C GLN A 294 -2.25 -3.41 20.86
N PHE A 295 -1.47 -2.83 19.96
CA PHE A 295 -1.10 -3.49 18.72
C PHE A 295 -0.22 -4.70 18.93
N GLY A 296 0.53 -4.76 20.05
CA GLY A 296 1.42 -5.88 20.37
C GLY A 296 2.49 -6.07 19.30
N GLY A 297 2.53 -7.24 18.74
CA GLY A 297 3.45 -7.63 17.66
C GLY A 297 3.10 -9.00 17.12
N GLU A 298 4.11 -9.76 16.72
CA GLU A 298 3.95 -11.10 16.16
C GLU A 298 4.67 -12.14 17.04
N ARG A 299 4.01 -13.27 17.24
CA ARG A 299 4.63 -14.48 17.77
C ARG A 299 4.97 -15.39 16.58
N VAL A 300 6.24 -15.70 16.41
CA VAL A 300 6.73 -16.51 15.30
C VAL A 300 7.31 -17.82 15.81
N ASP A 301 6.62 -18.93 15.52
CA ASP A 301 7.06 -20.27 15.91
C ASP A 301 7.94 -20.91 14.82
N GLY A 302 9.24 -20.88 15.02
CA GLY A 302 10.23 -21.43 14.11
C GLY A 302 10.17 -22.96 13.95
N ARG A 303 9.48 -23.66 14.84
CA ARG A 303 9.29 -25.12 14.77
C ARG A 303 8.36 -25.53 13.62
N ILE A 304 7.36 -24.68 13.31
CA ILE A 304 6.33 -24.96 12.30
C ILE A 304 6.37 -24.00 11.11
N LEU A 305 7.15 -22.91 11.19
CA LEU A 305 7.31 -21.91 10.13
C LEU A 305 7.90 -22.55 8.85
N PRO A 306 7.18 -22.51 7.70
CA PRO A 306 7.74 -23.01 6.45
C PRO A 306 8.77 -22.02 5.91
N ARG A 307 10.03 -22.41 5.91
CA ARG A 307 11.14 -21.61 5.35
C ARG A 307 11.40 -21.89 3.88
N ASP A 308 11.00 -23.06 3.40
CA ASP A 308 11.03 -23.46 2.00
C ASP A 308 9.60 -23.62 1.50
N LEU A 309 9.23 -22.76 0.54
CA LEU A 309 7.92 -22.76 -0.12
C LEU A 309 7.96 -23.45 -1.49
N SER A 310 8.99 -24.25 -1.77
CA SER A 310 9.02 -25.09 -2.98
C SER A 310 7.91 -26.14 -2.94
N THR A 311 7.42 -26.54 -4.11
CA THR A 311 6.39 -27.58 -4.24
C THR A 311 6.76 -28.85 -3.47
N GLN A 312 8.04 -29.30 -3.56
CA GLN A 312 8.51 -30.51 -2.87
C GLN A 312 8.47 -30.38 -1.33
N ALA A 313 8.76 -29.19 -0.80
CA ALA A 313 8.67 -28.94 0.64
C ALA A 313 7.21 -28.88 1.09
N LEU A 314 6.36 -28.18 0.35
CA LEU A 314 4.94 -28.02 0.63
C LEU A 314 4.17 -29.35 0.58
N ASP A 315 4.52 -30.26 -0.33
CA ASP A 315 3.88 -31.58 -0.45
C ASP A 315 4.15 -32.51 0.74
N LYS A 316 5.19 -32.23 1.52
CA LYS A 316 5.53 -32.97 2.76
C LYS A 316 4.80 -32.43 4.00
N MET A 317 4.12 -31.27 3.88
CA MET A 317 3.44 -30.65 5.00
C MET A 317 2.01 -31.15 5.14
N LYS A 318 1.48 -31.09 6.37
CA LYS A 318 0.07 -31.41 6.63
C LYS A 318 -0.80 -30.21 6.22
N TRP A 319 -1.84 -30.47 5.45
CA TRP A 319 -2.84 -29.51 5.00
C TRP A 319 -4.24 -29.97 5.39
N THR A 320 -5.12 -29.03 5.73
CA THR A 320 -6.52 -29.29 6.06
C THR A 320 -7.41 -28.57 5.05
N PRO A 321 -8.62 -29.10 4.74
CA PRO A 321 -9.58 -28.36 3.93
C PRO A 321 -9.89 -26.99 4.52
N VAL A 322 -10.06 -25.98 3.67
CA VAL A 322 -10.51 -24.65 4.10
C VAL A 322 -11.98 -24.65 4.53
N VAL A 323 -12.38 -23.63 5.28
CA VAL A 323 -13.80 -23.36 5.55
C VAL A 323 -14.31 -22.27 4.63
N LYS A 324 -15.55 -22.43 4.13
CA LYS A 324 -16.29 -21.38 3.43
C LYS A 324 -17.04 -20.54 4.46
N VAL A 325 -16.99 -19.24 4.30
CA VAL A 325 -17.56 -18.28 5.25
C VAL A 325 -18.50 -17.33 4.52
N ASN A 326 -19.74 -17.25 5.01
CA ASN A 326 -20.66 -16.22 4.57
C ASN A 326 -20.28 -14.88 5.21
N VAL A 327 -20.11 -13.88 4.36
CA VAL A 327 -19.71 -12.54 4.75
C VAL A 327 -20.88 -11.59 4.49
N PRO A 328 -21.18 -10.64 5.41
CA PRO A 328 -22.21 -9.63 5.18
C PRO A 328 -21.99 -8.84 3.90
N ASP A 329 -23.07 -8.37 3.30
CA ASP A 329 -22.99 -7.51 2.12
C ASP A 329 -22.19 -6.25 2.42
N HIS A 330 -21.22 -5.96 1.56
CA HIS A 330 -20.35 -4.80 1.61
C HIS A 330 -19.85 -4.47 0.21
N ILE A 331 -19.26 -3.32 0.04
CA ILE A 331 -18.67 -2.91 -1.24
C ILE A 331 -17.30 -3.58 -1.38
N ALA A 332 -17.08 -4.31 -2.46
CA ALA A 332 -15.75 -4.72 -2.89
C ALA A 332 -15.36 -3.91 -4.13
N SER A 333 -14.31 -3.10 -4.05
CA SER A 333 -13.87 -2.22 -5.13
C SER A 333 -12.36 -2.34 -5.36
N PRO A 334 -11.86 -2.03 -6.57
CA PRO A 334 -10.43 -2.00 -6.84
C PRO A 334 -9.67 -1.08 -5.88
N GLN A 335 -8.43 -1.46 -5.53
CA GLN A 335 -7.51 -0.59 -4.81
C GLN A 335 -6.94 0.46 -5.77
N MET A 336 -7.16 1.74 -5.47
CA MET A 336 -6.77 2.88 -6.29
C MET A 336 -5.61 3.68 -5.70
N CYS A 337 -4.80 3.10 -4.83
CA CYS A 337 -3.62 3.75 -4.27
C CYS A 337 -2.38 2.89 -4.43
N GLU A 338 -1.24 3.51 -4.14
CA GLU A 338 0.06 2.87 -4.18
C GLU A 338 0.12 1.70 -3.19
N ILE A 339 1.02 0.76 -3.42
CA ILE A 339 1.33 -0.33 -2.48
C ILE A 339 2.23 0.18 -1.35
N ASN A 340 2.22 -0.48 -0.20
CA ASN A 340 3.31 -0.38 0.77
C ASN A 340 4.50 -1.20 0.29
N LYS A 341 5.71 -0.64 0.45
CA LYS A 341 6.96 -1.28 0.01
C LYS A 341 8.06 -1.09 1.05
N ILE A 342 9.02 -2.00 1.07
CA ILE A 342 10.27 -1.82 1.81
C ILE A 342 11.18 -0.91 0.99
N HIS A 343 11.43 0.30 1.47
CA HIS A 343 12.23 1.28 0.75
C HIS A 343 13.68 1.38 1.24
N GLN A 344 13.91 1.15 2.52
CA GLN A 344 15.24 1.26 3.11
C GLN A 344 15.48 0.14 4.12
N ILE A 345 16.73 -0.35 4.11
CA ILE A 345 17.22 -1.33 5.09
C ILE A 345 18.32 -0.64 5.89
N LEU A 346 18.14 -0.55 7.21
CA LEU A 346 19.10 0.00 8.15
C LEU A 346 19.67 -1.10 9.01
N GLN A 347 20.99 -1.09 9.24
CA GLN A 347 21.67 -1.99 10.16
C GLN A 347 21.64 -1.40 11.57
N ALA A 348 21.70 -2.26 12.59
CA ALA A 348 21.87 -1.82 13.95
C ALA A 348 23.22 -1.08 14.11
N VAL A 349 23.20 0.05 14.85
CA VAL A 349 24.37 0.89 15.08
C VAL A 349 25.17 0.41 16.30
N SER A 350 24.48 0.01 17.36
CA SER A 350 25.13 -0.46 18.58
C SER A 350 24.31 -1.46 19.35
N VAL A 351 24.99 -2.23 20.21
CA VAL A 351 24.39 -3.21 21.13
C VAL A 351 25.00 -3.01 22.51
N LYS A 352 24.17 -2.63 23.50
CA LYS A 352 24.53 -2.47 24.90
C LYS A 352 24.00 -3.63 25.73
N LYS A 353 24.81 -4.18 26.63
CA LYS A 353 24.36 -5.18 27.61
C LYS A 353 23.63 -4.48 28.74
N LEU A 354 22.41 -4.92 29.05
CA LEU A 354 21.64 -4.43 30.20
C LEU A 354 21.59 -5.44 31.35
N GLY A 355 21.78 -6.72 31.06
CA GLY A 355 21.75 -7.80 32.05
C GLY A 355 22.21 -9.13 31.47
N GLU A 356 22.06 -10.22 32.23
CA GLU A 356 22.25 -11.55 31.70
C GLU A 356 21.14 -11.84 30.68
N SER A 357 21.51 -12.22 29.46
CA SER A 357 20.57 -12.47 28.34
C SER A 357 19.64 -11.27 28.00
N LEU A 358 20.04 -10.04 28.35
CA LEU A 358 19.28 -8.82 28.11
C LEU A 358 20.13 -7.77 27.38
N TRP A 359 19.64 -7.31 26.23
CA TRP A 359 20.38 -6.44 25.31
C TRP A 359 19.51 -5.26 24.87
N LEU A 360 20.12 -4.09 24.70
CA LEU A 360 19.54 -2.92 24.08
C LEU A 360 20.24 -2.66 22.74
N VAL A 361 19.49 -2.63 21.68
CA VAL A 361 19.93 -2.36 20.31
C VAL A 361 19.50 -0.96 19.91
N ASP A 362 20.41 -0.15 19.37
CA ASP A 362 20.11 1.14 18.73
C ASP A 362 20.17 0.98 17.20
N MET A 363 19.09 1.28 16.52
CA MET A 363 18.99 1.29 15.06
C MET A 363 19.43 2.63 14.44
N GLY A 364 19.84 3.61 15.25
CA GLY A 364 20.40 4.90 14.83
C GLY A 364 19.36 6.00 14.62
N LYS A 365 18.16 5.68 14.16
CA LYS A 365 17.05 6.65 14.04
C LYS A 365 15.70 5.97 14.11
N VAL A 366 14.67 6.74 14.46
CA VAL A 366 13.29 6.27 14.46
C VAL A 366 12.86 5.92 13.03
N GLN A 367 12.17 4.83 12.87
CA GLN A 367 11.57 4.43 11.61
C GLN A 367 10.31 3.59 11.83
N THR A 368 9.50 3.47 10.80
CA THR A 368 8.31 2.61 10.81
C THR A 368 8.51 1.46 9.84
N GLY A 369 8.23 0.23 10.30
CA GLY A 369 8.36 -0.96 9.46
C GLY A 369 8.60 -2.24 10.24
N TRP A 370 9.45 -3.08 9.72
CA TRP A 370 9.75 -4.40 10.25
C TRP A 370 11.13 -4.48 10.88
N PHE A 371 11.25 -5.32 11.88
CA PHE A 371 12.52 -5.76 12.43
C PHE A 371 12.87 -7.16 11.89
N GLU A 372 14.12 -7.36 11.52
CA GLU A 372 14.69 -8.65 11.11
C GLU A 372 15.93 -8.95 11.92
N MET A 373 16.02 -10.16 12.45
CA MET A 373 17.19 -10.61 13.21
C MET A 373 17.58 -12.04 12.83
N GLN A 374 18.86 -12.23 12.46
CA GLN A 374 19.46 -13.56 12.35
C GLN A 374 19.60 -14.15 13.75
N MET A 375 18.97 -15.29 13.99
CA MET A 375 19.01 -15.92 15.31
C MET A 375 20.30 -16.74 15.47
N PRO A 376 20.92 -16.71 16.66
CA PRO A 376 21.95 -17.71 17.00
C PRO A 376 21.31 -19.09 17.11
N ILE A 377 22.12 -20.14 17.18
CA ILE A 377 21.60 -21.49 17.44
C ILE A 377 21.08 -21.54 18.89
N LEU A 378 19.79 -21.75 19.05
CA LEU A 378 19.09 -21.85 20.32
C LEU A 378 18.39 -23.20 20.43
N PRO A 379 18.15 -23.74 21.64
CA PRO A 379 17.34 -24.95 21.80
C PRO A 379 15.93 -24.79 21.17
N ALA A 380 15.40 -25.86 20.62
CA ALA A 380 14.03 -25.86 20.11
C ALA A 380 13.03 -25.49 21.23
N GLY A 381 12.11 -24.56 20.95
CA GLY A 381 11.16 -24.04 21.93
C GLY A 381 11.69 -22.90 22.79
N HIS A 382 12.95 -22.50 22.66
CA HIS A 382 13.48 -21.32 23.37
C HIS A 382 12.82 -20.05 22.83
N GLU A 383 12.32 -19.19 23.73
CA GLU A 383 11.65 -17.95 23.39
C GLU A 383 12.61 -16.76 23.50
N VAL A 384 12.69 -15.96 22.46
CA VAL A 384 13.36 -14.64 22.45
C VAL A 384 12.29 -13.57 22.33
N ILE A 385 12.33 -12.55 23.21
CA ILE A 385 11.37 -11.45 23.23
C ILE A 385 12.07 -10.19 22.74
N MET A 386 11.45 -9.48 21.81
CA MET A 386 11.91 -8.21 21.25
C MET A 386 10.85 -7.15 21.53
N GLU A 387 11.19 -6.14 22.35
CA GLU A 387 10.33 -5.00 22.68
C GLU A 387 10.86 -3.74 21.97
N TYR A 388 9.95 -2.89 21.53
CA TYR A 388 10.24 -1.75 20.67
C TYR A 388 9.97 -0.43 21.35
N SER A 389 10.79 0.59 21.05
CA SER A 389 10.59 1.96 21.51
C SER A 389 11.20 2.96 20.51
N ASP A 390 10.58 4.10 20.33
CA ASP A 390 11.09 5.22 19.54
C ASP A 390 12.11 6.06 20.31
N ASN A 391 12.09 6.02 21.66
CA ASN A 391 12.99 6.80 22.50
C ASN A 391 13.50 6.04 23.74
N LEU A 392 14.36 6.68 24.48
CA LEU A 392 14.75 6.32 25.84
C LEU A 392 14.20 7.37 26.81
N THR A 393 13.98 7.00 28.07
CA THR A 393 13.64 7.95 29.13
C THR A 393 14.75 9.01 29.33
N LYS A 394 14.46 10.06 30.09
CA LYS A 394 15.47 11.09 30.41
C LYS A 394 16.72 10.52 31.11
N ASP A 395 16.58 9.41 31.81
CA ASP A 395 17.67 8.71 32.49
C ASP A 395 18.39 7.70 31.59
N GLY A 396 18.00 7.62 30.31
CA GLY A 396 18.58 6.71 29.31
C GLY A 396 18.11 5.26 29.42
N GLU A 397 17.03 5.00 30.14
CA GLU A 397 16.40 3.69 30.26
C GLU A 397 15.43 3.44 29.09
N PHE A 398 15.15 2.17 28.82
CA PHE A 398 14.21 1.78 27.77
C PHE A 398 12.78 2.20 28.13
N ASP A 399 12.17 3.02 27.27
CA ASP A 399 10.78 3.47 27.43
C ASP A 399 9.81 2.44 26.84
N LYS A 400 9.10 1.71 27.69
CA LYS A 400 8.23 0.60 27.28
C LYS A 400 6.89 1.11 26.77
N GLN A 401 6.61 0.93 25.47
CA GLN A 401 5.40 1.42 24.81
C GLN A 401 4.39 0.31 24.46
N GLY A 402 4.66 -0.95 24.80
CA GLY A 402 3.72 -2.06 24.66
C GLY A 402 3.83 -2.85 23.33
N GLU A 403 4.66 -2.42 22.40
CA GLU A 403 4.94 -3.20 21.19
C GLU A 403 6.00 -4.29 21.49
N SER A 404 5.72 -5.53 21.12
CA SER A 404 6.68 -6.63 21.32
C SER A 404 6.41 -7.83 20.42
N ASP A 405 7.50 -8.42 19.93
CA ASP A 405 7.49 -9.68 19.18
C ASP A 405 8.09 -10.81 20.02
N ILE A 406 7.68 -12.03 19.70
CA ILE A 406 8.19 -13.25 20.33
C ILE A 406 8.64 -14.21 19.21
N TYR A 407 9.89 -14.65 19.29
CA TYR A 407 10.39 -15.71 18.44
C TYR A 407 10.61 -16.99 19.22
N ILE A 408 10.04 -18.11 18.74
CA ILE A 408 10.26 -19.44 19.29
C ILE A 408 11.23 -20.18 18.35
N SER A 409 12.38 -20.55 18.86
CA SER A 409 13.38 -21.27 18.08
C SER A 409 12.91 -22.65 17.63
N GLY A 410 13.19 -23.00 16.39
CA GLY A 410 13.05 -24.35 15.85
C GLY A 410 14.24 -25.28 16.15
N GLY A 411 15.29 -24.75 16.77
CA GLY A 411 16.51 -25.51 17.10
C GLY A 411 17.46 -25.72 15.92
N LYS A 412 17.40 -24.92 14.87
CA LYS A 412 18.16 -25.12 13.63
C LYS A 412 19.13 -23.97 13.37
N GLN A 413 20.22 -24.27 12.69
CA GLN A 413 21.13 -23.27 12.18
C GLN A 413 20.46 -22.43 11.05
N GLY A 414 20.76 -21.14 10.98
CA GLY A 414 20.29 -20.26 9.93
C GLY A 414 18.86 -19.77 10.11
N GLU A 415 18.30 -19.91 11.32
CA GLU A 415 17.00 -19.33 11.64
C GLU A 415 17.08 -17.80 11.72
N TYR A 416 15.98 -17.15 11.38
CA TYR A 416 15.84 -15.72 11.54
C TYR A 416 14.40 -15.38 11.95
N PHE A 417 14.24 -14.30 12.68
CA PHE A 417 12.99 -13.61 12.91
C PHE A 417 12.83 -12.47 11.88
N ARG A 418 11.61 -12.24 11.43
CA ARG A 418 11.19 -11.07 10.66
C ARG A 418 9.70 -10.89 10.82
N ASN A 419 9.26 -9.63 11.00
CA ASN A 419 7.83 -9.29 10.93
C ASN A 419 7.25 -9.59 9.54
N LYS A 420 5.95 -9.79 9.47
CA LYS A 420 5.25 -10.07 8.22
C LYS A 420 3.95 -9.28 8.06
N PHE A 421 3.07 -9.32 9.05
CA PHE A 421 1.73 -8.70 8.98
C PHE A 421 1.48 -7.66 10.08
N ASN A 422 2.40 -7.49 11.02
CA ASN A 422 2.44 -6.37 11.96
C ASN A 422 3.64 -5.48 11.64
N HIS A 423 3.64 -4.25 12.13
CA HIS A 423 4.76 -3.32 11.99
C HIS A 423 4.96 -2.55 13.30
N HIS A 424 6.11 -1.95 13.47
CA HIS A 424 6.48 -1.15 14.63
C HIS A 424 7.02 0.20 14.20
N ALA A 425 6.99 1.19 15.11
CA ALA A 425 7.75 2.41 14.95
C ALA A 425 8.75 2.52 16.08
N PHE A 426 10.04 2.45 15.75
CA PHE A 426 11.09 2.25 16.74
C PHE A 426 12.45 2.81 16.29
N ARG A 427 13.24 3.15 17.27
CA ARG A 427 14.70 3.30 17.16
C ARG A 427 15.41 2.26 18.01
N TYR A 428 14.84 1.90 19.14
CA TYR A 428 15.46 0.99 20.11
C TYR A 428 14.72 -0.33 20.15
N VAL A 429 15.48 -1.43 20.25
CA VAL A 429 14.93 -2.77 20.45
C VAL A 429 15.58 -3.37 21.71
N ARG A 430 14.75 -3.70 22.70
CA ARG A 430 15.18 -4.45 23.88
C ARG A 430 14.96 -5.93 23.65
N ILE A 431 16.04 -6.72 23.66
CA ILE A 431 15.99 -8.16 23.40
C ILE A 431 16.24 -8.90 24.70
N SER A 432 15.28 -9.73 25.10
CA SER A 432 15.30 -10.54 26.32
C SER A 432 15.42 -12.04 25.98
N ASN A 433 15.94 -12.83 26.93
CA ASN A 433 16.15 -14.27 26.77
C ASN A 433 17.12 -14.64 25.66
N LEU A 434 18.04 -13.76 25.30
CA LEU A 434 19.07 -14.04 24.31
C LEU A 434 20.43 -14.26 25.00
N PRO A 435 20.91 -15.51 25.13
CA PRO A 435 22.10 -15.82 25.93
C PRO A 435 23.39 -15.19 25.39
N GLN A 436 23.48 -15.02 24.08
CA GLN A 436 24.67 -14.49 23.42
C GLN A 436 24.42 -13.05 22.95
N LYS A 437 25.46 -12.20 22.99
CA LYS A 437 25.42 -10.87 22.42
C LYS A 437 25.11 -10.96 20.92
N PRO A 438 24.04 -10.31 20.44
CA PRO A 438 23.79 -10.27 18.99
C PRO A 438 24.80 -9.33 18.30
N GLU A 439 25.25 -9.73 17.11
CA GLU A 439 26.07 -8.89 16.26
C GLU A 439 25.22 -7.81 15.60
N THR A 440 25.74 -6.59 15.47
CA THR A 440 25.02 -5.49 14.80
C THR A 440 24.62 -5.84 13.37
N GLY A 441 25.49 -6.54 12.64
CA GLY A 441 25.23 -7.00 11.28
C GLY A 441 24.14 -8.07 11.15
N ALA A 442 23.75 -8.73 12.25
CA ALA A 442 22.69 -9.72 12.28
C ALA A 442 21.28 -9.09 12.39
N MET A 443 21.19 -7.78 12.65
CA MET A 443 19.94 -7.09 12.91
C MET A 443 19.72 -5.97 11.90
N LYS A 444 18.51 -5.94 11.36
CA LYS A 444 18.09 -4.94 10.37
C LYS A 444 16.72 -4.40 10.72
N SER A 445 16.49 -3.17 10.36
CA SER A 445 15.16 -2.62 10.28
C SER A 445 14.81 -2.31 8.82
N LEU A 446 13.59 -2.63 8.43
CA LEU A 446 13.07 -2.57 7.08
C LEU A 446 12.02 -1.47 7.06
N GLN A 447 12.39 -0.27 6.57
CA GLN A 447 11.48 0.88 6.54
C GLN A 447 10.39 0.67 5.50
N ILE A 448 9.13 0.79 5.91
CA ILE A 448 7.95 0.57 5.08
C ILE A 448 7.14 1.86 5.00
N TYR A 449 6.79 2.27 3.77
CA TYR A 449 5.82 3.33 3.47
C TYR A 449 5.22 3.13 2.08
N GLY A 450 4.21 3.95 1.70
CA GLY A 450 3.59 3.88 0.37
C GLY A 450 4.60 4.14 -0.75
N ASP A 451 4.49 3.42 -1.87
CA ASP A 451 5.42 3.53 -3.02
C ASP A 451 5.14 4.81 -3.85
N TYR A 452 5.14 5.96 -3.20
CA TYR A 452 4.99 7.27 -3.81
C TYR A 452 6.34 7.92 -4.08
N LYS A 453 6.38 8.76 -5.10
CA LYS A 453 7.60 9.42 -5.56
C LYS A 453 7.79 10.79 -4.90
N GLN A 454 9.03 11.11 -4.52
CA GLN A 454 9.39 12.47 -4.14
C GLN A 454 9.34 13.39 -5.38
N THR A 455 8.65 14.53 -5.26
CA THR A 455 8.41 15.47 -6.36
C THR A 455 9.06 16.83 -6.16
N ALA A 456 9.44 17.17 -4.94
CA ALA A 456 10.10 18.43 -4.65
C ALA A 456 11.43 18.21 -3.92
N THR A 457 12.35 19.11 -4.18
CA THR A 457 13.63 19.27 -3.46
C THR A 457 13.73 20.69 -2.94
N PHE A 458 14.33 20.85 -1.78
CA PHE A 458 14.59 22.15 -1.17
C PHE A 458 16.03 22.20 -0.70
N GLU A 459 16.72 23.27 -1.04
CA GLU A 459 18.07 23.58 -0.57
C GLU A 459 18.22 25.11 -0.48
N CYS A 460 18.79 25.60 0.59
CA CYS A 460 19.13 27.00 0.79
C CYS A 460 20.45 27.16 1.54
N SER A 461 20.92 28.42 1.72
CA SER A 461 22.17 28.72 2.43
C SER A 461 22.09 28.52 3.96
N ASP A 462 20.90 28.38 4.52
CA ASP A 462 20.67 28.14 5.94
C ASP A 462 20.64 26.64 6.24
N ALA A 463 21.56 26.16 7.06
CA ALA A 463 21.72 24.75 7.40
C ALA A 463 20.54 24.22 8.25
N ASP A 464 19.97 25.06 9.14
CA ASP A 464 18.88 24.66 10.02
C ASP A 464 17.59 24.49 9.23
N LEU A 465 17.31 25.38 8.27
CA LEU A 465 16.15 25.21 7.38
C LEU A 465 16.27 23.95 6.51
N ASN A 466 17.47 23.63 6.01
CA ASN A 466 17.70 22.39 5.29
C ASN A 466 17.48 21.16 6.19
N ALA A 467 17.95 21.19 7.43
CA ALA A 467 17.75 20.12 8.39
C ALA A 467 16.28 19.94 8.78
N ILE A 468 15.54 21.02 9.00
CA ILE A 468 14.09 21.00 9.27
C ILE A 468 13.34 20.38 8.08
N HIS A 469 13.65 20.79 6.85
CA HIS A 469 13.02 20.22 5.66
C HIS A 469 13.27 18.71 5.53
N GLN A 470 14.51 18.25 5.75
CA GLN A 470 14.87 16.83 5.72
C GLN A 470 14.15 16.05 6.84
N MET A 471 14.03 16.62 8.03
CA MET A 471 13.31 16.02 9.14
C MET A 471 11.82 15.86 8.82
N ILE A 472 11.16 16.88 8.25
CA ILE A 472 9.76 16.82 7.84
C ILE A 472 9.59 15.75 6.75
N GLN A 473 10.45 15.73 5.73
CA GLN A 473 10.41 14.69 4.69
C GLN A 473 10.50 13.27 5.26
N TYR A 474 11.41 13.08 6.22
CA TYR A 474 11.60 11.78 6.85
C TYR A 474 10.40 11.38 7.71
N THR A 475 9.86 12.32 8.49
CA THR A 475 8.66 12.11 9.30
C THR A 475 7.48 11.68 8.43
N MET A 476 7.24 12.34 7.30
CA MET A 476 6.17 11.95 6.37
C MET A 476 6.32 10.50 5.88
N LYS A 477 7.55 10.04 5.60
CA LYS A 477 7.82 8.64 5.24
C LYS A 477 7.52 7.67 6.39
N CYS A 478 7.73 8.07 7.63
CA CYS A 478 7.41 7.23 8.79
C CYS A 478 5.91 7.15 9.08
N LEU A 479 5.12 8.14 8.65
CA LEU A 479 3.70 8.26 8.97
C LEU A 479 2.75 7.84 7.83
N THR A 480 3.24 7.78 6.57
CA THR A 480 2.36 7.57 5.41
C THR A 480 2.43 6.15 4.89
N PHE A 481 1.37 5.40 5.08
CA PHE A 481 1.17 4.08 4.51
C PHE A 481 0.35 4.13 3.22
N SER A 482 0.18 2.98 2.58
CA SER A 482 -0.71 2.83 1.43
C SER A 482 -2.12 3.31 1.80
N GLY A 483 -2.54 4.35 1.10
CA GLY A 483 -3.90 4.87 1.14
C GLY A 483 -4.28 5.72 2.35
N TYR A 484 -3.36 6.08 3.28
CA TYR A 484 -3.61 7.03 4.36
C TYR A 484 -2.33 7.46 5.09
N MET A 485 -2.42 8.48 5.93
CA MET A 485 -1.40 8.87 6.89
C MET A 485 -1.90 8.61 8.31
N VAL A 486 -1.02 8.17 9.19
CA VAL A 486 -1.31 7.95 10.60
C VAL A 486 -0.69 9.05 11.47
N ASP A 487 -1.25 9.24 12.66
CA ASP A 487 -0.72 10.12 13.70
C ASP A 487 0.59 9.60 14.30
N CYS A 488 0.52 8.43 14.91
CA CYS A 488 1.65 7.76 15.55
C CYS A 488 1.60 6.23 15.29
N PRO A 489 2.55 5.68 14.51
CA PRO A 489 2.48 4.30 14.04
C PRO A 489 2.76 3.25 15.13
N HIS A 490 3.22 3.65 16.32
CA HIS A 490 3.46 2.75 17.46
C HIS A 490 2.29 2.71 18.47
N LEU A 491 1.50 3.80 18.61
CA LEU A 491 0.47 3.91 19.64
C LEU A 491 -0.97 3.77 19.12
N GLU A 492 -1.34 4.52 18.08
CA GLU A 492 -2.74 4.64 17.63
C GLU A 492 -2.96 4.17 16.19
N ARG A 493 -2.02 4.38 15.29
CA ARG A 493 -2.09 3.99 13.85
C ARG A 493 -3.35 4.52 13.18
N ALA A 494 -3.79 5.70 13.58
CA ALA A 494 -5.09 6.25 13.20
C ALA A 494 -4.95 7.40 12.20
N GLY A 495 -5.84 7.44 11.21
CA GLY A 495 -5.89 8.50 10.21
C GLY A 495 -6.68 9.71 10.70
N TYR A 496 -6.16 10.46 11.68
CA TYR A 496 -6.81 11.64 12.23
C TYR A 496 -6.91 12.78 11.21
N GLY A 497 -8.10 13.39 11.14
CA GLY A 497 -8.34 14.52 10.24
C GLY A 497 -7.55 15.78 10.60
N GLY A 498 -7.28 16.01 11.89
CA GLY A 498 -6.44 17.13 12.35
C GLY A 498 -5.01 17.01 11.82
N ASP A 499 -4.41 15.83 11.97
CA ASP A 499 -3.08 15.48 11.43
C ASP A 499 -3.09 15.59 9.90
N GLY A 500 -4.15 15.08 9.26
CA GLY A 500 -4.35 15.18 7.83
C GLY A 500 -4.37 16.64 7.35
N ASN A 501 -5.13 17.51 7.99
CA ASN A 501 -5.20 18.93 7.63
C ASN A 501 -3.86 19.65 7.79
N SER A 502 -3.16 19.39 8.90
CA SER A 502 -1.85 19.99 9.17
C SER A 502 -0.78 19.54 8.17
N SER A 503 -0.86 18.31 7.68
CA SER A 503 0.20 17.68 6.88
C SER A 503 -0.08 17.68 5.37
N THR A 504 -1.32 17.85 4.94
CA THR A 504 -1.72 17.73 3.52
C THR A 504 -0.88 18.59 2.59
N MET A 505 -0.65 19.86 2.92
CA MET A 505 0.13 20.77 2.06
C MET A 505 1.58 20.30 1.93
N SER A 506 2.22 19.95 3.03
CA SER A 506 3.60 19.44 3.03
C SER A 506 3.70 18.14 2.24
N LEU A 507 2.80 17.21 2.50
CA LEU A 507 2.82 15.89 1.87
C LEU A 507 2.61 15.98 0.36
N GLN A 508 1.58 16.71 -0.10
CA GLN A 508 1.29 16.88 -1.53
C GLN A 508 2.30 17.79 -2.26
N THR A 509 3.06 18.63 -1.55
CA THR A 509 4.13 19.42 -2.16
C THR A 509 5.39 18.57 -2.34
N MET A 510 5.74 17.76 -1.34
CA MET A 510 6.97 16.99 -1.34
C MET A 510 6.87 15.67 -2.10
N TYR A 511 5.67 15.09 -2.19
CA TYR A 511 5.45 13.77 -2.75
C TYR A 511 4.24 13.72 -3.69
N ASP A 512 4.29 12.77 -4.61
CA ASP A 512 3.21 12.45 -5.53
C ASP A 512 2.27 11.43 -4.88
N VAL A 513 1.28 11.93 -4.16
CA VAL A 513 0.40 11.16 -3.28
C VAL A 513 -1.08 11.31 -3.62
N ALA A 514 -1.42 11.72 -4.84
CA ALA A 514 -2.82 11.86 -5.24
C ALA A 514 -3.62 10.55 -5.02
N PRO A 515 -3.11 9.35 -5.39
CA PRO A 515 -3.81 8.10 -5.14
C PRO A 515 -3.97 7.77 -3.65
N THR A 516 -2.97 8.08 -2.81
CA THR A 516 -3.09 7.97 -1.35
C THR A 516 -4.25 8.78 -0.82
N PHE A 517 -4.40 10.04 -1.28
CA PHE A 517 -5.52 10.90 -0.87
C PHE A 517 -6.85 10.42 -1.44
N GLU A 518 -6.87 9.84 -2.63
CA GLU A 518 -8.08 9.23 -3.19
C GLU A 518 -8.63 8.12 -2.30
N ASN A 519 -7.78 7.20 -1.87
CA ASN A 519 -8.17 6.15 -0.93
C ASN A 519 -8.56 6.72 0.44
N TRP A 520 -7.78 7.68 0.97
CA TRP A 520 -8.05 8.24 2.30
C TRP A 520 -9.38 8.99 2.35
N VAL A 521 -9.67 9.84 1.37
CA VAL A 521 -10.97 10.53 1.26
C VAL A 521 -12.12 9.53 1.08
N GLN A 522 -11.90 8.43 0.33
CA GLN A 522 -12.89 7.36 0.23
C GLN A 522 -13.23 6.76 1.59
N THR A 523 -12.24 6.52 2.45
CA THR A 523 -12.49 6.00 3.80
C THR A 523 -13.29 6.98 4.68
N TRP A 524 -13.10 8.28 4.49
CA TRP A 524 -13.89 9.32 5.14
C TRP A 524 -15.34 9.33 4.64
N GLY A 525 -15.55 9.22 3.32
CA GLY A 525 -16.88 9.10 2.74
C GLY A 525 -17.63 7.87 3.26
N ASP A 526 -16.94 6.72 3.33
CA ASP A 526 -17.49 5.48 3.90
C ASP A 526 -17.76 5.59 5.42
N SER A 527 -17.07 6.50 6.12
CA SER A 527 -17.24 6.73 7.57
C SER A 527 -18.38 7.69 7.92
N MET A 528 -18.99 8.35 6.93
CA MET A 528 -20.11 9.27 7.19
C MET A 528 -21.28 8.53 7.84
N ARG A 529 -21.82 9.14 8.89
CA ARG A 529 -22.94 8.62 9.68
C ARG A 529 -24.26 9.15 9.20
N GLU A 530 -25.34 8.51 9.62
CA GLU A 530 -26.68 9.01 9.40
C GLU A 530 -26.81 10.44 9.96
N GLY A 531 -27.41 11.34 9.15
CA GLY A 531 -27.53 12.77 9.49
C GLY A 531 -26.33 13.64 9.15
N GLY A 532 -25.29 13.08 8.51
CA GLY A 532 -24.17 13.82 7.94
C GLY A 532 -22.98 14.06 8.87
N SER A 533 -23.01 13.54 10.11
CA SER A 533 -21.84 13.67 11.00
C SER A 533 -20.66 12.79 10.56
N LEU A 534 -19.45 13.20 10.90
CA LEU A 534 -18.21 12.50 10.60
C LEU A 534 -17.44 12.20 11.89
N PRO A 535 -16.70 11.08 11.97
CA PRO A 535 -15.75 10.83 13.04
C PRO A 535 -14.53 11.75 12.92
N HIS A 536 -13.68 11.82 13.95
CA HIS A 536 -12.41 12.54 13.86
C HIS A 536 -11.27 11.73 13.21
N VAL A 537 -11.54 10.47 12.89
CA VAL A 537 -10.59 9.50 12.32
C VAL A 537 -11.22 8.77 11.13
N GLY A 538 -10.50 8.64 10.05
CA GLY A 538 -10.87 7.82 8.90
C GLY A 538 -9.67 7.06 8.31
N PRO A 539 -9.72 5.73 8.17
CA PRO A 539 -10.80 4.83 8.57
C PRO A 539 -10.68 4.42 10.04
N ASN A 540 -11.71 4.56 10.80
CA ASN A 540 -11.85 3.89 12.09
C ASN A 540 -13.34 3.80 12.45
N PRO A 541 -14.01 2.67 12.22
CA PRO A 541 -15.46 2.56 12.38
C PRO A 541 -15.94 2.72 13.82
N GLY A 542 -15.06 2.61 14.81
CA GLY A 542 -15.39 2.77 16.24
C GLY A 542 -15.04 4.14 16.84
N ALA A 543 -14.47 5.06 16.04
CA ALA A 543 -14.05 6.36 16.57
C ALA A 543 -15.21 7.34 16.74
N GLY A 544 -15.12 8.20 17.74
CA GLY A 544 -16.02 9.31 17.97
C GLY A 544 -16.00 10.37 16.88
N GLY A 545 -16.80 11.41 17.01
CA GLY A 545 -16.77 12.61 16.18
C GLY A 545 -15.73 13.60 16.71
N GLY A 546 -15.28 14.49 15.84
CA GLY A 546 -14.37 15.58 16.19
C GLY A 546 -14.97 16.94 15.85
N GLY A 547 -14.29 18.02 16.20
CA GLY A 547 -14.64 19.37 15.78
C GLY A 547 -14.40 19.59 14.29
N PRO A 548 -14.81 20.73 13.74
CA PRO A 548 -14.72 21.03 12.31
C PRO A 548 -13.33 20.85 11.74
N TYR A 549 -12.28 21.21 12.46
CA TYR A 549 -10.92 21.06 12.02
C TYR A 549 -10.54 19.58 11.72
N TRP A 550 -11.02 18.62 12.51
CA TRP A 550 -10.81 17.19 12.24
C TRP A 550 -11.70 16.70 11.11
N CYS A 551 -13.01 16.91 11.24
CA CYS A 551 -13.99 16.40 10.26
C CYS A 551 -13.88 17.09 8.90
N GLY A 552 -13.47 18.36 8.89
CA GLY A 552 -13.29 19.17 7.69
C GLY A 552 -12.16 18.70 6.76
N PHE A 553 -11.31 17.79 7.21
CA PHE A 553 -10.37 17.09 6.32
C PHE A 553 -11.08 16.52 5.08
N PHE A 554 -12.29 16.02 5.24
CA PHE A 554 -13.11 15.49 4.16
C PHE A 554 -13.44 16.52 3.06
N VAL A 555 -13.37 17.81 3.37
CA VAL A 555 -13.54 18.91 2.41
C VAL A 555 -12.19 19.46 1.94
N GLN A 556 -11.28 19.67 2.90
CA GLN A 556 -9.95 20.28 2.66
C GLN A 556 -9.08 19.43 1.74
N ALA A 557 -9.00 18.12 2.01
CA ALA A 557 -8.14 17.22 1.26
C ALA A 557 -8.50 17.14 -0.24
N PRO A 558 -9.79 16.98 -0.64
CA PRO A 558 -10.20 17.06 -2.03
C PRO A 558 -9.88 18.40 -2.70
N TRP A 559 -10.08 19.51 -1.99
CA TRP A 559 -9.76 20.84 -2.50
C TRP A 559 -8.26 21.00 -2.75
N ARG A 560 -7.41 20.58 -1.81
CA ARG A 560 -5.95 20.61 -1.98
C ARG A 560 -5.47 19.70 -3.10
N THR A 561 -6.08 18.53 -3.25
CA THR A 561 -5.79 17.62 -4.37
C THR A 561 -6.15 18.27 -5.71
N TYR A 562 -7.30 18.93 -5.80
CA TYR A 562 -7.65 19.70 -7.00
C TYR A 562 -6.61 20.79 -7.31
N VAL A 563 -6.23 21.59 -6.32
CA VAL A 563 -5.26 22.70 -6.50
C VAL A 563 -3.88 22.17 -6.94
N ASN A 564 -3.41 21.07 -6.35
CA ASN A 564 -2.06 20.56 -6.61
C ASN A 564 -1.97 19.68 -7.87
N TYR A 565 -3.01 18.92 -8.18
CA TYR A 565 -3.00 17.94 -9.28
C TYR A 565 -3.92 18.30 -10.44
N ASN A 566 -4.69 19.38 -10.34
CA ASN A 566 -5.74 19.73 -11.29
C ASN A 566 -6.76 18.60 -11.48
N ASP A 567 -7.05 17.87 -10.40
CA ASP A 567 -7.93 16.70 -10.37
C ASP A 567 -9.22 16.99 -9.58
N PRO A 568 -10.35 17.28 -10.23
CA PRO A 568 -11.60 17.60 -9.56
C PRO A 568 -12.40 16.39 -9.08
N ARG A 569 -11.99 15.17 -9.43
CA ARG A 569 -12.78 13.95 -9.27
C ARG A 569 -13.20 13.67 -7.82
N LEU A 570 -12.32 13.94 -6.84
CA LEU A 570 -12.67 13.77 -5.44
C LEU A 570 -13.75 14.74 -4.99
N ILE A 571 -13.69 15.99 -5.45
CA ILE A 571 -14.73 16.97 -5.18
C ILE A 571 -16.05 16.53 -5.82
N GLU A 572 -16.04 16.16 -7.10
CA GLU A 572 -17.21 15.71 -7.83
C GLU A 572 -17.87 14.49 -7.19
N LYS A 573 -17.06 13.48 -6.85
CA LYS A 573 -17.51 12.21 -6.25
C LYS A 573 -18.17 12.41 -4.88
N TYR A 574 -17.60 13.29 -4.04
CA TYR A 574 -18.05 13.46 -2.65
C TYR A 574 -18.79 14.76 -2.36
N TYR A 575 -19.09 15.58 -3.37
CA TYR A 575 -19.74 16.88 -3.20
C TYR A 575 -21.06 16.80 -2.43
N SER A 576 -21.89 15.81 -2.72
CA SER A 576 -23.16 15.62 -2.01
C SER A 576 -22.97 15.31 -0.53
N GLN A 577 -21.99 14.45 -0.20
CA GLN A 577 -21.66 14.12 1.19
C GLN A 577 -21.01 15.30 1.92
N MET A 578 -20.19 16.10 1.25
CA MET A 578 -19.66 17.35 1.82
C MET A 578 -20.79 18.31 2.19
N LYS A 579 -21.80 18.45 1.32
CA LYS A 579 -22.98 19.26 1.63
C LYS A 579 -23.80 18.71 2.81
N GLU A 580 -23.91 17.39 2.94
CA GLU A 580 -24.59 16.78 4.09
C GLU A 580 -23.82 17.07 5.40
N TRP A 581 -22.48 17.04 5.37
CA TRP A 581 -21.69 17.44 6.53
C TRP A 581 -21.88 18.92 6.87
N PHE A 582 -21.88 19.83 5.91
CA PHE A 582 -22.19 21.25 6.17
C PHE A 582 -23.58 21.46 6.76
N LYS A 583 -24.60 20.75 6.27
CA LYS A 583 -25.93 20.78 6.89
C LYS A 583 -25.93 20.31 8.34
N TYR A 584 -25.08 19.34 8.66
CA TYR A 584 -24.90 18.91 10.06
C TYR A 584 -24.26 20.03 10.90
N VAL A 585 -23.22 20.69 10.41
CA VAL A 585 -22.56 21.83 11.07
C VAL A 585 -23.53 23.00 11.27
N ASP A 586 -24.34 23.33 10.26
CA ASP A 586 -25.32 24.43 10.31
C ASP A 586 -26.33 24.26 11.44
N LYS A 587 -26.69 23.04 11.84
CA LYS A 587 -27.60 22.80 12.97
C LYS A 587 -27.11 23.39 14.29
N TYR A 588 -25.81 23.56 14.42
CA TYR A 588 -25.13 24.05 15.63
C TYR A 588 -24.56 25.46 15.46
N THR A 589 -24.84 26.11 14.35
CA THR A 589 -24.44 27.49 14.07
C THR A 589 -25.54 28.46 14.56
N VAL A 590 -25.19 29.36 15.45
CA VAL A 590 -26.09 30.37 16.02
C VAL A 590 -25.44 31.73 15.85
N ASP A 591 -26.18 32.69 15.25
CA ASP A 591 -25.70 34.04 14.96
C ASP A 591 -24.35 34.07 14.20
N GLY A 592 -24.19 33.13 13.24
CA GLY A 592 -22.98 33.00 12.43
C GLY A 592 -21.78 32.39 13.13
N LEU A 593 -21.94 31.94 14.37
CA LEU A 593 -20.89 31.26 15.13
C LEU A 593 -21.28 29.81 15.40
N LEU A 594 -20.33 28.90 15.09
CA LEU A 594 -20.50 27.50 15.38
C LEU A 594 -20.40 27.25 16.89
N LYS A 595 -21.42 26.60 17.42
CA LYS A 595 -21.46 26.09 18.79
C LYS A 595 -21.06 24.62 18.80
N ARG A 596 -20.60 24.14 19.95
CA ARG A 596 -20.29 22.73 20.12
C ARG A 596 -21.54 21.89 19.86
N TRP A 597 -21.41 20.87 19.02
CA TRP A 597 -22.43 19.84 18.96
C TRP A 597 -22.37 18.95 20.21
N PRO A 598 -23.51 18.42 20.68
CA PRO A 598 -23.56 17.63 21.89
C PRO A 598 -22.82 16.30 21.69
N ASP A 599 -22.35 15.75 22.81
CA ASP A 599 -21.88 14.37 22.86
C ASP A 599 -23.03 13.44 22.48
N THR A 600 -22.83 12.62 21.46
CA THR A 600 -23.81 11.67 20.95
C THR A 600 -23.45 10.25 21.39
N LYS A 601 -24.27 9.26 20.97
CA LYS A 601 -23.96 7.83 21.15
C LYS A 601 -22.58 7.43 20.58
N TYR A 602 -21.94 8.28 19.78
CA TYR A 602 -20.64 8.06 19.19
C TYR A 602 -19.49 8.63 20.02
N ARG A 603 -19.75 9.22 21.21
CA ARG A 603 -18.76 9.91 22.04
C ARG A 603 -18.02 10.99 21.25
N ASP A 604 -18.77 11.94 20.71
CA ASP A 604 -18.25 12.98 19.84
C ASP A 604 -17.43 14.00 20.64
N TRP A 605 -16.14 13.80 20.73
CA TRP A 605 -15.23 14.82 21.23
C TRP A 605 -15.24 15.99 20.26
N TYR A 606 -15.53 17.16 20.76
CA TYR A 606 -15.45 18.39 19.99
C TYR A 606 -14.05 18.97 20.14
N LEU A 607 -13.18 18.64 19.17
CA LEU A 607 -11.77 19.01 19.18
C LEU A 607 -11.54 20.27 18.35
N GLY A 608 -10.62 21.12 18.79
CA GLY A 608 -10.07 22.23 18.05
C GLY A 608 -8.56 22.12 18.00
N ASP A 609 -7.84 22.90 18.83
CA ASP A 609 -6.41 22.73 19.00
C ASP A 609 -6.12 21.59 19.99
N TRP A 610 -5.28 20.64 19.59
CA TRP A 610 -4.94 19.49 20.46
C TRP A 610 -3.81 19.84 21.42
N LEU A 611 -2.77 20.50 20.94
CA LEU A 611 -1.60 20.93 21.71
C LEU A 611 -1.16 22.31 21.22
N ALA A 612 -1.74 23.35 21.83
CA ALA A 612 -1.34 24.72 21.53
C ALA A 612 0.09 24.99 22.03
N PRO A 613 0.92 25.71 21.28
CA PRO A 613 2.18 26.24 21.78
C PRO A 613 1.96 27.07 23.06
N MET A 614 2.95 27.12 23.94
CA MET A 614 2.93 27.94 25.17
C MET A 614 2.03 27.46 26.30
N GLY A 615 1.75 26.13 26.37
CA GLY A 615 1.17 25.51 27.55
C GLY A 615 -0.35 25.70 27.72
N VAL A 616 -1.07 25.91 26.64
CA VAL A 616 -2.53 25.81 26.65
C VAL A 616 -2.90 24.32 26.66
N ASP A 617 -3.67 23.90 27.65
CA ASP A 617 -4.12 22.53 27.79
C ASP A 617 -4.94 22.08 26.58
N ALA A 618 -4.73 20.83 26.14
CA ALA A 618 -5.53 20.21 25.10
C ALA A 618 -7.02 20.28 25.46
N GLY A 619 -7.84 20.70 24.50
CA GLY A 619 -9.28 20.86 24.71
C GLY A 619 -9.66 22.12 25.51
N ASN A 620 -8.74 23.08 25.70
CA ASN A 620 -9.12 24.39 26.26
C ASN A 620 -10.29 24.97 25.47
N GLN A 621 -11.37 25.37 26.18
CA GLN A 621 -12.64 25.78 25.58
C GLN A 621 -12.47 26.94 24.57
N ALA A 622 -11.74 27.97 24.93
CA ALA A 622 -11.56 29.17 24.09
C ALA A 622 -10.75 28.84 22.84
N SER A 623 -9.70 28.03 22.97
CA SER A 623 -8.87 27.58 21.86
C SER A 623 -9.67 26.70 20.89
N VAL A 624 -10.43 25.74 21.41
CA VAL A 624 -11.30 24.85 20.60
C VAL A 624 -12.36 25.66 19.84
N ASP A 625 -13.03 26.59 20.51
CA ASP A 625 -14.08 27.40 19.87
C ASP A 625 -13.48 28.33 18.80
N LEU A 626 -12.30 28.94 19.07
CA LEU A 626 -11.60 29.78 18.10
C LEU A 626 -11.20 28.98 16.85
N VAL A 627 -10.49 27.89 17.02
CA VAL A 627 -10.01 27.05 15.90
C VAL A 627 -11.19 26.54 15.08
N SER A 628 -12.25 26.07 15.72
CA SER A 628 -13.44 25.53 15.04
C SER A 628 -14.22 26.57 14.25
N ASN A 629 -14.16 27.86 14.63
CA ASN A 629 -14.82 28.94 13.91
C ASN A 629 -13.90 29.61 12.86
N CYS A 630 -12.59 29.48 12.99
CA CYS A 630 -11.63 29.98 11.99
C CYS A 630 -11.43 29.03 10.81
N PHE A 631 -11.64 27.73 11.04
CA PHE A 631 -11.51 26.70 10.01
C PHE A 631 -12.69 26.72 9.04
#